data_33a4bff8c61de2ea2ec06d85d472c144
#
_entry.id   33a4bff8c61de2ea2ec06d85d472c144
#
_cell.length_a   1.000
_cell.length_b   1.000
_cell.length_c   1.000
_cell.angle_alpha   90.00
_cell.angle_beta   90.00
_cell.angle_gamma   90.00
#
_symmetry.space_group_name_H-M   'P 1'
#
loop_
_entity.id
_entity.type
_entity.pdbx_description
1 polymer ?
#
loop_
_entity_poly.entity_id
_entity_poly.type
_entity_poly.pdbx_seq_one_letter_code
_entity_poly.pdbx_strand_id
1 'polypeptide(L)'
;LPFEAMRGVFDGTQNVYVSANDQKQILDVIAFAKEMNLTNVVLVGGYQSYKVTAELVAANMSVILQRVQELPSMEDHDYDLPYKLPKLLTDAGVTVALGYDSEYWQVRNLPFYAGQVTQFGMSDEDALKMITMNPAKIMGVSNTVGTLEVGKDATLFISEGNALDMRGNILSRAFIQGRDISLESHQTKLAKRYAEKYGQKE
;
A
#
# COMPACT_ATOMS: atom_id res chain seq x y z
N LEU A 1 17.54 -7.19 27.17
CA LEU A 1 17.73 -6.40 25.94
C LEU A 1 16.55 -6.51 24.97
N PRO A 2 15.98 -7.70 24.60
CA PRO A 2 14.83 -7.76 23.70
C PRO A 2 13.60 -7.03 24.23
N PHE A 3 13.30 -7.13 25.52
CA PHE A 3 12.15 -6.47 26.15
C PHE A 3 12.32 -4.94 26.20
N GLU A 4 13.56 -4.42 26.32
CA GLU A 4 13.80 -2.98 26.23
C GLU A 4 13.48 -2.42 24.85
N ALA A 5 13.76 -3.17 23.79
CA ALA A 5 13.41 -2.78 22.42
C ALA A 5 11.89 -2.68 22.17
N MET A 6 11.09 -3.36 22.98
CA MET A 6 9.62 -3.31 22.91
C MET A 6 8.99 -2.16 23.70
N ARG A 7 9.77 -1.37 24.43
CA ARG A 7 9.23 -0.27 25.24
C ARG A 7 8.42 0.70 24.40
N GLY A 8 8.90 1.03 23.21
CA GLY A 8 8.22 1.92 22.28
C GLY A 8 6.83 1.46 21.82
N VAL A 9 6.53 0.17 21.93
CA VAL A 9 5.20 -0.39 21.65
C VAL A 9 4.19 0.08 22.71
N PHE A 10 4.61 0.10 23.98
CA PHE A 10 3.73 0.45 25.11
C PHE A 10 3.66 1.95 25.37
N ASP A 11 4.66 2.72 25.00
CA ASP A 11 4.62 4.18 25.06
C ASP A 11 4.06 4.84 23.79
N GLY A 12 3.67 4.03 22.79
CA GLY A 12 3.05 4.50 21.55
C GLY A 12 4.01 5.14 20.54
N THR A 13 5.32 4.97 20.71
CA THR A 13 6.32 5.49 19.76
C THR A 13 6.65 4.50 18.63
N GLN A 14 6.21 3.25 18.77
CA GLN A 14 6.40 2.19 17.77
C GLN A 14 5.06 1.56 17.38
N ASN A 15 4.93 1.23 16.09
CA ASN A 15 3.77 0.51 15.58
C ASN A 15 3.91 -0.99 15.81
N VAL A 16 2.77 -1.65 16.04
CA VAL A 16 2.64 -3.11 16.06
C VAL A 16 1.90 -3.54 14.82
N TYR A 17 2.53 -4.34 13.99
CA TYR A 17 1.91 -4.91 12.79
C TYR A 17 1.47 -6.33 13.10
N VAL A 18 0.17 -6.61 12.96
CA VAL A 18 -0.40 -7.92 13.28
C VAL A 18 -1.07 -8.50 12.04
N SER A 19 -0.63 -9.68 11.64
CA SER A 19 -1.24 -10.39 10.51
C SER A 19 -2.46 -11.18 10.98
N ALA A 20 -3.63 -10.85 10.42
CA ALA A 20 -4.87 -11.58 10.63
C ALA A 20 -5.79 -11.41 9.43
N ASN A 21 -6.49 -12.48 9.05
CA ASN A 21 -7.35 -12.51 7.86
C ASN A 21 -8.80 -12.80 8.18
N ASP A 22 -9.06 -13.68 9.12
CA ASP A 22 -10.42 -14.10 9.48
C ASP A 22 -11.07 -13.12 10.46
N GLN A 23 -12.39 -12.99 10.35
CA GLN A 23 -13.19 -12.11 11.22
C GLN A 23 -12.87 -12.29 12.70
N LYS A 24 -12.80 -13.54 13.18
CA LYS A 24 -12.51 -13.84 14.58
C LYS A 24 -11.11 -13.37 14.99
N GLN A 25 -10.10 -13.67 14.16
CA GLN A 25 -8.73 -13.24 14.41
C GLN A 25 -8.62 -11.71 14.48
N ILE A 26 -9.32 -11.00 13.59
CA ILE A 26 -9.33 -9.53 13.57
C ILE A 26 -9.95 -8.98 14.86
N LEU A 27 -11.07 -9.55 15.33
CA LEU A 27 -11.67 -9.16 16.60
C LEU A 27 -10.76 -9.47 17.79
N ASP A 28 -10.04 -10.59 17.76
CA ASP A 28 -9.07 -10.97 18.80
C ASP A 28 -7.90 -9.95 18.82
N VAL A 29 -7.42 -9.48 17.66
CA VAL A 29 -6.39 -8.41 17.56
C VAL A 29 -6.90 -7.10 18.17
N ILE A 30 -8.15 -6.71 17.86
CA ILE A 30 -8.75 -5.49 18.42
C ILE A 30 -8.90 -5.59 19.94
N ALA A 31 -9.36 -6.77 20.44
CA ALA A 31 -9.48 -7.03 21.87
C ALA A 31 -8.12 -6.98 22.58
N PHE A 32 -7.11 -7.61 22.00
CA PHE A 32 -5.73 -7.58 22.49
C PHE A 32 -5.17 -6.15 22.55
N ALA A 33 -5.33 -5.38 21.47
CA ALA A 33 -4.87 -4.00 21.42
C ALA A 33 -5.50 -3.17 22.55
N LYS A 34 -6.80 -3.35 22.78
CA LYS A 34 -7.55 -2.66 23.84
C LYS A 34 -7.10 -3.10 25.25
N GLU A 35 -6.95 -4.40 25.49
CA GLU A 35 -6.51 -4.95 26.77
C GLU A 35 -5.11 -4.46 27.15
N MET A 36 -4.20 -4.42 26.15
CA MET A 36 -2.82 -3.98 26.37
C MET A 36 -2.62 -2.47 26.25
N ASN A 37 -3.71 -1.69 26.01
CA ASN A 37 -3.67 -0.24 25.78
C ASN A 37 -2.70 0.18 24.66
N LEU A 38 -2.63 -0.62 23.57
CA LEU A 38 -1.81 -0.31 22.43
C LEU A 38 -2.54 0.65 21.48
N THR A 39 -1.90 1.77 21.15
CA THR A 39 -2.52 2.84 20.34
C THR A 39 -2.18 2.75 18.86
N ASN A 40 -1.06 2.12 18.52
CA ASN A 40 -0.52 2.09 17.16
C ASN A 40 -0.48 0.66 16.62
N VAL A 41 -1.65 0.01 16.54
CA VAL A 41 -1.77 -1.33 15.97
C VAL A 41 -2.28 -1.23 14.53
N VAL A 42 -1.59 -1.91 13.63
CA VAL A 42 -1.88 -1.96 12.21
C VAL A 42 -2.22 -3.41 11.82
N LEU A 43 -3.37 -3.62 11.22
CA LEU A 43 -3.76 -4.91 10.69
C LEU A 43 -3.11 -5.14 9.34
N VAL A 44 -2.48 -6.30 9.15
CA VAL A 44 -1.88 -6.74 7.88
C VAL A 44 -2.65 -7.93 7.34
N GLY A 45 -3.07 -7.88 6.09
CA GLY A 45 -3.96 -8.85 5.46
C GLY A 45 -5.42 -8.40 5.53
N GLY A 46 -6.18 -8.84 6.52
CA GLY A 46 -7.53 -8.36 6.77
C GLY A 46 -8.57 -8.75 5.72
N TYR A 47 -8.51 -9.94 5.12
CA TYR A 47 -9.43 -10.33 4.03
C TYR A 47 -10.90 -10.34 4.43
N GLN A 48 -11.23 -10.61 5.71
CA GLN A 48 -12.60 -10.53 6.21
C GLN A 48 -12.88 -9.24 7.01
N SER A 49 -12.03 -8.23 6.91
CA SER A 49 -12.16 -6.96 7.63
C SER A 49 -13.44 -6.18 7.27
N TYR A 50 -14.01 -6.41 6.09
CA TYR A 50 -15.30 -5.83 5.69
C TYR A 50 -16.46 -6.23 6.61
N LYS A 51 -16.34 -7.32 7.36
CA LYS A 51 -17.35 -7.79 8.32
C LYS A 51 -17.29 -7.08 9.68
N VAL A 52 -16.20 -6.34 9.96
CA VAL A 52 -15.88 -5.73 11.26
C VAL A 52 -15.37 -4.29 11.11
N THR A 53 -15.86 -3.58 10.12
CA THR A 53 -15.42 -2.21 9.82
C THR A 53 -15.69 -1.24 10.96
N ALA A 54 -16.83 -1.37 11.64
CA ALA A 54 -17.20 -0.52 12.76
C ALA A 54 -16.22 -0.65 13.93
N GLU A 55 -15.79 -1.87 14.23
CA GLU A 55 -14.83 -2.18 15.29
C GLU A 55 -13.43 -1.65 14.92
N LEU A 56 -13.02 -1.79 13.65
CA LEU A 56 -11.75 -1.25 13.15
C LEU A 56 -11.73 0.28 13.25
N VAL A 57 -12.80 0.95 12.85
CA VAL A 57 -12.93 2.42 12.97
C VAL A 57 -12.92 2.84 14.44
N ALA A 58 -13.69 2.16 15.30
CA ALA A 58 -13.71 2.47 16.74
C ALA A 58 -12.35 2.27 17.41
N ALA A 59 -11.55 1.33 16.93
CA ALA A 59 -10.18 1.07 17.39
C ALA A 59 -9.13 1.98 16.72
N ASN A 60 -9.53 2.85 15.78
CA ASN A 60 -8.62 3.64 14.93
C ASN A 60 -7.52 2.77 14.27
N MET A 61 -7.87 1.56 13.89
CA MET A 61 -6.96 0.55 13.35
C MET A 61 -6.88 0.67 11.83
N SER A 62 -5.68 0.93 11.31
CA SER A 62 -5.42 0.95 9.87
C SER A 62 -5.22 -0.47 9.34
N VAL A 63 -5.50 -0.66 8.05
CA VAL A 63 -5.37 -1.95 7.37
C VAL A 63 -4.39 -1.84 6.21
N ILE A 64 -3.42 -2.75 6.15
CA ILE A 64 -2.55 -2.94 4.98
C ILE A 64 -3.01 -4.20 4.26
N LEU A 65 -3.66 -4.03 3.11
CA LEU A 65 -4.05 -5.13 2.24
C LEU A 65 -2.85 -5.56 1.40
N GLN A 66 -2.50 -6.84 1.45
CA GLN A 66 -1.29 -7.34 0.77
C GLN A 66 -1.56 -7.73 -0.67
N ARG A 67 -2.74 -8.23 -0.97
CA ARG A 67 -3.12 -8.66 -2.32
C ARG A 67 -4.54 -8.25 -2.64
N VAL A 68 -4.72 -7.66 -3.81
CA VAL A 68 -6.02 -7.34 -4.37
C VAL A 68 -6.31 -8.11 -5.66
N GLN A 69 -5.26 -8.67 -6.30
CA GLN A 69 -5.37 -9.50 -7.50
C GLN A 69 -5.25 -10.98 -7.15
N GLU A 70 -6.25 -11.52 -6.52
CA GLU A 70 -6.31 -12.95 -6.21
C GLU A 70 -7.74 -13.47 -6.24
N LEU A 71 -7.88 -14.77 -6.19
CA LEU A 71 -9.17 -15.41 -6.01
C LEU A 71 -9.63 -15.23 -4.55
N PRO A 72 -10.94 -15.25 -4.31
CA PRO A 72 -11.48 -15.27 -2.96
C PRO A 72 -10.89 -16.40 -2.13
N SER A 73 -10.66 -16.16 -0.85
CA SER A 73 -10.08 -17.16 0.07
C SER A 73 -11.05 -18.28 0.45
N MET A 74 -12.36 -18.10 0.20
CA MET A 74 -13.42 -19.07 0.50
C MET A 74 -14.39 -19.19 -0.68
N GLU A 75 -14.97 -20.37 -0.86
CA GLU A 75 -15.88 -20.68 -1.98
C GLU A 75 -17.20 -19.88 -1.93
N ASP A 76 -17.63 -19.45 -0.75
CA ASP A 76 -18.84 -18.68 -0.52
C ASP A 76 -18.64 -17.16 -0.60
N HIS A 77 -17.41 -16.70 -0.84
CA HIS A 77 -17.14 -15.29 -1.04
C HIS A 77 -17.45 -14.86 -2.48
N ASP A 78 -17.88 -13.60 -2.65
CA ASP A 78 -18.00 -12.99 -3.97
C ASP A 78 -16.66 -13.09 -4.71
N TYR A 79 -16.71 -13.51 -5.98
CA TYR A 79 -15.52 -13.72 -6.80
C TYR A 79 -14.64 -12.47 -6.96
N ASP A 80 -15.25 -11.28 -6.84
CA ASP A 80 -14.59 -9.98 -6.98
C ASP A 80 -14.34 -9.28 -5.63
N LEU A 81 -14.59 -9.98 -4.51
CA LEU A 81 -14.38 -9.42 -3.17
C LEU A 81 -12.97 -8.85 -2.96
N PRO A 82 -11.87 -9.51 -3.35
CA PRO A 82 -10.52 -8.96 -3.17
C PRO A 82 -10.34 -7.60 -3.85
N TYR A 83 -10.99 -7.37 -4.98
CA TYR A 83 -10.92 -6.13 -5.73
C TYR A 83 -11.78 -5.01 -5.14
N LYS A 84 -12.92 -5.37 -4.53
CA LYS A 84 -13.85 -4.43 -3.87
C LYS A 84 -13.42 -4.06 -2.47
N LEU A 85 -12.68 -4.93 -1.79
CA LEU A 85 -12.34 -4.81 -0.38
C LEU A 85 -11.69 -3.45 -0.03
N PRO A 86 -10.72 -2.92 -0.80
CA PRO A 86 -10.14 -1.62 -0.50
C PRO A 86 -11.18 -0.50 -0.45
N LYS A 87 -12.13 -0.50 -1.39
CA LYS A 87 -13.21 0.48 -1.41
C LYS A 87 -14.18 0.31 -0.25
N LEU A 88 -14.61 -0.91 0.05
CA LEU A 88 -15.52 -1.19 1.16
C LEU A 88 -14.96 -0.67 2.49
N LEU A 89 -13.68 -0.88 2.74
CA LEU A 89 -13.02 -0.40 3.94
C LEU A 89 -12.87 1.14 3.96
N THR A 90 -12.50 1.72 2.83
CA THR A 90 -12.34 3.18 2.72
C THR A 90 -13.67 3.89 2.90
N ASP A 91 -14.75 3.40 2.31
CA ASP A 91 -16.11 3.94 2.47
C ASP A 91 -16.59 3.86 3.92
N ALA A 92 -16.18 2.83 4.65
CA ALA A 92 -16.46 2.69 6.07
C ALA A 92 -15.61 3.61 6.98
N GLY A 93 -14.63 4.32 6.43
CA GLY A 93 -13.75 5.24 7.17
C GLY A 93 -12.46 4.59 7.69
N VAL A 94 -12.13 3.36 7.28
CA VAL A 94 -10.87 2.71 7.63
C VAL A 94 -9.75 3.28 6.76
N THR A 95 -8.61 3.59 7.38
CA THR A 95 -7.39 3.95 6.63
C THR A 95 -6.78 2.71 6.01
N VAL A 96 -6.77 2.65 4.67
CA VAL A 96 -6.28 1.50 3.90
C VAL A 96 -4.99 1.85 3.18
N ALA A 97 -4.00 0.99 3.27
CA ALA A 97 -2.83 0.99 2.40
C ALA A 97 -2.73 -0.32 1.62
N LEU A 98 -2.15 -0.27 0.44
CA LEU A 98 -1.80 -1.45 -0.32
C LEU A 98 -0.33 -1.80 -0.11
N GLY A 99 -0.06 -3.06 0.13
CA GLY A 99 1.27 -3.63 0.23
C GLY A 99 1.43 -4.81 -0.72
N TYR A 100 2.53 -5.53 -0.55
CA TYR A 100 2.80 -6.78 -1.25
C TYR A 100 3.58 -7.72 -0.35
N ASP A 101 3.21 -8.99 -0.31
CA ASP A 101 3.79 -9.99 0.60
C ASP A 101 4.61 -11.09 -0.09
N SER A 102 4.70 -11.01 -1.41
CA SER A 102 5.33 -12.04 -2.24
C SER A 102 6.71 -11.59 -2.78
N GLU A 103 7.09 -12.11 -3.93
CA GLU A 103 8.37 -11.86 -4.57
C GLU A 103 8.60 -10.35 -4.80
N TYR A 104 9.66 -9.79 -4.26
CA TYR A 104 9.94 -8.34 -4.30
C TYR A 104 9.98 -7.75 -5.73
N TRP A 105 10.22 -8.56 -6.75
CA TRP A 105 10.18 -8.11 -8.15
C TRP A 105 8.77 -7.71 -8.61
N GLN A 106 7.73 -8.20 -7.94
CA GLN A 106 6.33 -7.86 -8.24
C GLN A 106 5.90 -6.53 -7.63
N VAL A 107 6.66 -5.98 -6.67
CA VAL A 107 6.36 -4.68 -6.03
C VAL A 107 6.26 -3.54 -7.05
N ARG A 108 6.95 -3.65 -8.18
CA ARG A 108 6.81 -2.72 -9.31
C ARG A 108 5.38 -2.61 -9.86
N ASN A 109 4.52 -3.60 -9.60
CA ASN A 109 3.14 -3.62 -10.05
C ASN A 109 2.17 -2.94 -9.05
N LEU A 110 2.67 -2.47 -7.91
CA LEU A 110 1.84 -1.87 -6.86
C LEU A 110 0.96 -0.71 -7.36
N PRO A 111 1.42 0.21 -8.24
CA PRO A 111 0.56 1.24 -8.81
C PRO A 111 -0.62 0.65 -9.61
N PHE A 112 -0.42 -0.46 -10.29
CA PHE A 112 -1.44 -1.10 -11.13
C PHE A 112 -2.47 -1.85 -10.28
N TYR A 113 -2.09 -2.35 -9.12
CA TYR A 113 -3.03 -2.90 -8.13
C TYR A 113 -3.94 -1.80 -7.59
N ALA A 114 -3.38 -0.62 -7.29
CA ALA A 114 -4.17 0.54 -6.91
C ALA A 114 -5.09 1.00 -8.07
N GLY A 115 -4.58 1.03 -9.29
CA GLY A 115 -5.36 1.36 -10.48
C GLY A 115 -6.53 0.40 -10.72
N GLN A 116 -6.36 -0.89 -10.43
CA GLN A 116 -7.41 -1.87 -10.61
C GLN A 116 -8.61 -1.62 -9.68
N VAL A 117 -8.38 -1.14 -8.47
CA VAL A 117 -9.46 -0.84 -7.51
C VAL A 117 -10.39 0.27 -8.03
N THR A 118 -9.91 1.14 -8.91
CA THR A 118 -10.74 2.20 -9.51
C THR A 118 -11.89 1.64 -10.35
N GLN A 119 -11.72 0.45 -10.93
CA GLN A 119 -12.77 -0.23 -11.70
C GLN A 119 -13.97 -0.66 -10.81
N PHE A 120 -13.76 -0.71 -9.51
CA PHE A 120 -14.78 -1.04 -8.52
C PHE A 120 -15.33 0.21 -7.81
N GLY A 121 -15.17 1.38 -8.42
CA GLY A 121 -15.81 2.63 -8.01
C GLY A 121 -15.00 3.48 -7.04
N MET A 122 -13.71 3.22 -6.86
CA MET A 122 -12.80 4.12 -6.16
C MET A 122 -12.30 5.22 -7.10
N SER A 123 -12.10 6.43 -6.60
CA SER A 123 -11.47 7.49 -7.39
C SER A 123 -9.97 7.22 -7.59
N ASP A 124 -9.39 7.71 -8.69
CA ASP A 124 -7.94 7.62 -8.93
C ASP A 124 -7.15 8.27 -7.79
N GLU A 125 -7.65 9.38 -7.26
CA GLU A 125 -7.04 10.09 -6.13
C GLU A 125 -6.99 9.23 -4.86
N ASP A 126 -8.09 8.54 -4.52
CA ASP A 126 -8.13 7.68 -3.33
C ASP A 126 -7.32 6.40 -3.52
N ALA A 127 -7.30 5.85 -4.73
CA ALA A 127 -6.44 4.74 -5.09
C ALA A 127 -4.96 5.13 -4.96
N LEU A 128 -4.58 6.33 -5.42
CA LEU A 128 -3.22 6.86 -5.27
C LEU A 128 -2.84 7.05 -3.79
N LYS A 129 -3.77 7.55 -2.95
CA LYS A 129 -3.53 7.70 -1.49
C LYS A 129 -3.18 6.38 -0.82
N MET A 130 -3.74 5.25 -1.27
CA MET A 130 -3.45 3.93 -0.70
C MET A 130 -2.01 3.47 -0.90
N ILE A 131 -1.28 4.04 -1.84
CA ILE A 131 0.13 3.70 -2.12
C ILE A 131 1.10 4.86 -1.83
N THR A 132 0.60 6.00 -1.39
CA THR A 132 1.41 7.20 -1.08
C THR A 132 1.13 7.75 0.31
N MET A 133 0.06 8.52 0.48
CA MET A 133 -0.26 9.22 1.73
C MET A 133 -0.60 8.26 2.88
N ASN A 134 -1.41 7.23 2.62
CA ASN A 134 -1.85 6.33 3.68
C ASN A 134 -0.70 5.49 4.25
N PRO A 135 0.17 4.83 3.43
CA PRO A 135 1.34 4.17 3.99
C PRO A 135 2.28 5.14 4.73
N ALA A 136 2.46 6.38 4.24
CA ALA A 136 3.26 7.36 4.94
C ALA A 136 2.69 7.71 6.32
N LYS A 137 1.36 7.83 6.44
CA LYS A 137 0.67 8.03 7.74
C LYS A 137 0.84 6.82 8.65
N ILE A 138 0.57 5.61 8.14
CA ILE A 138 0.68 4.36 8.88
C ILE A 138 2.10 4.16 9.42
N MET A 139 3.12 4.49 8.61
CA MET A 139 4.52 4.36 9.00
C MET A 139 5.05 5.53 9.84
N GLY A 140 4.24 6.57 10.09
CA GLY A 140 4.64 7.74 10.87
C GLY A 140 5.62 8.69 10.17
N VAL A 141 5.73 8.62 8.84
CA VAL A 141 6.64 9.45 8.04
C VAL A 141 5.93 10.49 7.16
N SER A 142 4.65 10.72 7.41
CA SER A 142 3.81 11.64 6.62
C SER A 142 4.25 13.11 6.69
N ASN A 143 5.07 13.48 7.66
CA ASN A 143 5.65 14.82 7.74
C ASN A 143 6.75 15.06 6.68
N THR A 144 7.32 14.00 6.13
CA THR A 144 8.43 14.08 5.18
C THR A 144 8.06 13.65 3.76
N VAL A 145 7.16 12.66 3.63
CA VAL A 145 6.77 12.08 2.33
C VAL A 145 5.27 11.77 2.26
N GLY A 146 4.81 11.29 1.12
CA GLY A 146 3.45 10.79 0.89
C GLY A 146 2.50 11.77 0.22
N THR A 147 2.82 13.07 0.24
CA THR A 147 2.07 14.12 -0.46
C THR A 147 3.02 15.16 -1.07
N LEU A 148 2.53 15.93 -2.03
CA LEU A 148 3.26 17.05 -2.63
C LEU A 148 2.91 18.34 -1.89
N GLU A 149 3.72 18.68 -0.89
CA GLU A 149 3.54 19.86 -0.04
C GLU A 149 4.87 20.57 0.19
N VAL A 150 4.82 21.89 0.36
CA VAL A 150 6.00 22.69 0.69
C VAL A 150 6.56 22.25 2.04
N GLY A 151 7.87 21.99 2.07
CA GLY A 151 8.57 21.55 3.28
C GLY A 151 8.74 20.02 3.40
N LYS A 152 8.12 19.24 2.51
CA LYS A 152 8.37 17.79 2.41
C LYS A 152 9.52 17.48 1.46
N ASP A 153 10.04 16.28 1.58
CA ASP A 153 11.07 15.76 0.68
C ASP A 153 10.53 15.70 -0.76
N ALA A 154 11.29 16.24 -1.72
CA ALA A 154 10.97 16.10 -3.13
C ALA A 154 11.30 14.68 -3.62
N THR A 155 10.60 13.69 -3.08
CA THR A 155 10.63 12.29 -3.52
C THR A 155 9.37 12.03 -4.33
N LEU A 156 9.51 12.18 -5.66
CA LEU A 156 8.39 12.17 -6.61
C LEU A 156 8.85 11.72 -7.99
N PHE A 157 7.90 11.40 -8.84
CA PHE A 157 8.13 11.16 -10.26
C PHE A 157 7.13 11.93 -11.12
N ILE A 158 7.46 12.09 -12.39
CA ILE A 158 6.61 12.68 -13.41
C ILE A 158 6.27 11.59 -14.41
N SER A 159 4.97 11.34 -14.61
CA SER A 159 4.44 10.44 -15.62
C SER A 159 3.71 11.23 -16.70
N GLU A 160 3.85 10.83 -17.95
CA GLU A 160 3.16 11.45 -19.09
C GLU A 160 1.67 11.09 -19.15
N GLY A 161 1.28 9.99 -18.50
CA GLY A 161 -0.10 9.55 -18.38
C GLY A 161 -0.45 9.11 -16.96
N ASN A 162 -1.60 8.45 -16.81
CA ASN A 162 -2.04 7.96 -15.51
C ASN A 162 -1.05 6.93 -14.95
N ALA A 163 -0.43 7.26 -13.81
CA ALA A 163 0.55 6.40 -13.15
C ALA A 163 -0.05 5.07 -12.63
N LEU A 164 -1.37 5.01 -12.47
CA LEU A 164 -2.11 3.83 -12.03
C LEU A 164 -2.47 2.90 -13.19
N ASP A 165 -2.37 3.37 -14.44
CA ASP A 165 -2.62 2.58 -15.63
C ASP A 165 -1.30 2.03 -16.21
N MET A 166 -1.24 0.71 -16.40
CA MET A 166 -0.08 0.03 -16.97
C MET A 166 0.32 0.58 -18.36
N ARG A 167 -0.64 1.08 -19.14
CA ARG A 167 -0.39 1.67 -20.46
C ARG A 167 0.03 3.14 -20.38
N GLY A 168 -0.46 3.86 -19.36
CA GLY A 168 -0.23 5.29 -19.17
C GLY A 168 0.95 5.62 -18.27
N ASN A 169 1.47 4.66 -17.52
CA ASN A 169 2.59 4.87 -16.61
C ASN A 169 3.92 4.95 -17.36
N ILE A 170 4.15 6.09 -18.00
CA ILE A 170 5.38 6.40 -18.75
C ILE A 170 6.13 7.46 -17.96
N LEU A 171 7.13 7.03 -17.21
CA LEU A 171 7.93 7.94 -16.38
C LEU A 171 8.92 8.73 -17.26
N SER A 172 8.84 10.06 -17.17
CA SER A 172 9.78 10.96 -17.84
C SER A 172 10.91 11.40 -16.90
N ARG A 173 10.64 11.61 -15.63
CA ARG A 173 11.64 11.97 -14.60
C ARG A 173 11.25 11.43 -13.23
N ALA A 174 12.27 11.21 -12.39
CA ALA A 174 12.03 10.89 -10.98
C ALA A 174 13.09 11.53 -10.08
N PHE A 175 12.68 11.85 -8.85
CA PHE A 175 13.50 12.53 -7.87
C PHE A 175 13.43 11.79 -6.54
N ILE A 176 14.57 11.68 -5.87
CA ILE A 176 14.66 11.21 -4.48
C ILE A 176 15.33 12.31 -3.67
N GLN A 177 14.60 12.92 -2.73
CA GLN A 177 15.04 14.05 -1.93
C GLN A 177 15.62 15.19 -2.80
N GLY A 178 14.91 15.52 -3.89
CA GLY A 178 15.31 16.56 -4.84
C GLY A 178 16.43 16.18 -5.82
N ARG A 179 17.04 15.01 -5.66
CA ARG A 179 18.07 14.53 -6.60
C ARG A 179 17.42 13.87 -7.79
N ASP A 180 17.70 14.33 -8.98
CA ASP A 180 17.29 13.69 -10.24
C ASP A 180 17.96 12.32 -10.36
N ILE A 181 17.16 11.27 -10.55
CA ILE A 181 17.65 9.89 -10.65
C ILE A 181 17.48 9.35 -12.06
N SER A 182 18.43 8.54 -12.51
CA SER A 182 18.32 7.85 -13.79
C SER A 182 17.20 6.81 -13.73
N LEU A 183 16.32 6.84 -14.73
CA LEU A 183 15.30 5.82 -14.96
C LEU A 183 15.83 4.61 -15.74
N GLU A 184 17.12 4.62 -16.09
CA GLU A 184 17.75 3.55 -16.86
C GLU A 184 17.92 2.29 -15.99
N SER A 185 17.34 1.19 -16.43
CA SER A 185 17.46 -0.12 -15.83
C SER A 185 18.48 -1.00 -16.55
N HIS A 186 18.86 -2.13 -15.93
CA HIS A 186 19.70 -3.13 -16.61
C HIS A 186 19.04 -3.62 -17.90
N GLN A 187 17.72 -3.81 -17.90
CA GLN A 187 16.95 -4.26 -19.06
C GLN A 187 16.97 -3.21 -20.19
N THR A 188 16.80 -1.93 -19.87
CA THR A 188 16.85 -0.87 -20.89
C THR A 188 18.25 -0.73 -21.48
N LYS A 189 19.32 -0.90 -20.69
CA LYS A 189 20.69 -0.94 -21.19
C LYS A 189 20.92 -2.09 -22.14
N LEU A 190 20.45 -3.28 -21.78
CA LEU A 190 20.54 -4.45 -22.67
C LEU A 190 19.72 -4.25 -23.95
N ALA A 191 18.49 -3.73 -23.85
CA ALA A 191 17.66 -3.46 -25.01
C ALA A 191 18.37 -2.54 -26.01
N LYS A 192 18.90 -1.40 -25.56
CA LYS A 192 19.68 -0.48 -26.39
C LYS A 192 20.88 -1.18 -27.03
N ARG A 193 21.69 -1.88 -26.24
CA ARG A 193 22.88 -2.60 -26.73
C ARG A 193 22.56 -3.60 -27.83
N TYR A 194 21.46 -4.35 -27.67
CA TYR A 194 21.09 -5.36 -28.66
C TYR A 194 20.36 -4.75 -29.85
N ALA A 195 19.58 -3.68 -29.68
CA ALA A 195 19.01 -2.95 -30.80
C ALA A 195 20.12 -2.40 -31.71
N GLU A 196 21.12 -1.76 -31.14
CA GLU A 196 22.32 -1.30 -31.91
C GLU A 196 23.03 -2.47 -32.61
N LYS A 197 23.28 -3.57 -31.89
CA LYS A 197 23.98 -4.74 -32.44
C LYS A 197 23.27 -5.36 -33.65
N TYR A 198 21.95 -5.37 -33.64
CA TYR A 198 21.14 -6.01 -34.69
C TYR A 198 20.49 -5.01 -35.65
N GLY A 199 20.85 -3.73 -35.57
CA GLY A 199 20.33 -2.69 -36.47
C GLY A 199 18.81 -2.48 -36.34
N GLN A 200 18.22 -2.77 -35.19
CA GLN A 200 16.81 -2.51 -34.94
C GLN A 200 16.64 -1.02 -34.62
N LYS A 201 15.64 -0.40 -35.26
CA LYS A 201 15.22 0.97 -34.92
C LYS A 201 14.27 0.90 -33.73
N GLU A 202 14.42 1.82 -32.77
CA GLU A 202 13.46 2.06 -31.68
C GLU A 202 12.11 2.53 -32.22
#